data_93133ed5b9c6422de265dfc8fae4a7a5
#
_entry.id   93133ed5b9c6422de265dfc8fae4a7a5
#
_cell.length_a   1.000
_cell.length_b   1.000
_cell.length_c   1.000
_cell.angle_alpha   90.00
_cell.angle_beta   90.00
_cell.angle_gamma   90.00
#
_symmetry.space_group_name_H-M   'P 1'
#
loop_
_entity.id
_entity.type
_entity.pdbx_description
1 polymer ?
#
loop_
_entity_poly.entity_id
_entity_poly.type
_entity_poly.pdbx_seq_one_letter_code
_entity_poly.pdbx_strand_id
1 'polypeptide(L)'
;SEAGAAGAVHGSLGTGALTTTYTASQGLLLMIPNMYKIAAEQLPCVFHVSARTVSTHALNIFGDHSDVMACRQTGFAMLCEGNVQEVMDLSPVAHLAALTGKVPFINFFDGFRTSHEIQKIEVLEYDELAQLVDKDAINAFRRSAMNPDHPSVRGTVQNADIHFQQREVINKYWKELPDVVESYMGEINKLTGRDYHLFNYYGAPDAERMIVAIGSMTQTIEEVVDALNAKGEKVGLLTVHLYRPFSLEHFFKYIPKTVKVITALDRVKEINAQAEPLYMDVKTAFYGREHQPVVVGGRIGVGGKDIRPYHIYQVFENMKAACPKDHFTVGIIDDMYDSNLPAVDEIAIDHAGTTACKFWGLGSDGTVGANKSAVKIIGDNTDKYAQAYFAYDSKKSGGVTVSHLRFGDTPIRSTYLIDKADFISCSQQSYVSKYDVLAGLKDGGTFLLNTMWDDAALEHNLPAEMKRYLAQHHIRFYTIDAVDIARNLGLGNRTNMIMQSAFFKLADIIPIQDAVKYPVSYTHLTLPTN
;
A
#
# COMPACT_ATOMS: atom_id res chain seq x y z
N SER A 1 -15.78 0.15 21.88
CA SER A 1 -15.77 -0.40 20.51
C SER A 1 -15.77 0.72 19.47
N GLU A 2 -15.49 0.41 18.24
CA GLU A 2 -15.44 1.35 17.12
C GLU A 2 -16.81 2.01 16.85
N ALA A 3 -17.90 1.32 17.14
CA ALA A 3 -19.24 1.91 17.12
C ALA A 3 -19.36 3.08 18.10
N GLY A 4 -18.81 2.93 19.30
CA GLY A 4 -18.73 4.01 20.31
C GLY A 4 -17.79 5.14 19.87
N ALA A 5 -16.66 4.82 19.24
CA ALA A 5 -15.75 5.82 18.68
C ALA A 5 -16.45 6.65 17.59
N ALA A 6 -17.18 6.00 16.67
CA ALA A 6 -17.96 6.70 15.64
C ALA A 6 -19.08 7.59 16.22
N GLY A 7 -19.72 7.14 17.32
CA GLY A 7 -20.67 7.95 18.07
C GLY A 7 -20.03 9.19 18.71
N ALA A 8 -18.82 9.02 19.26
CA ALA A 8 -18.06 10.14 19.82
C ALA A 8 -17.63 11.14 18.72
N VAL A 9 -17.19 10.65 17.55
CA VAL A 9 -16.88 11.49 16.38
C VAL A 9 -18.11 12.27 15.95
N HIS A 10 -19.28 11.62 15.79
CA HIS A 10 -20.52 12.28 15.42
C HIS A 10 -20.92 13.36 16.41
N GLY A 11 -20.87 13.06 17.73
CA GLY A 11 -21.16 14.05 18.77
C GLY A 11 -20.19 15.23 18.75
N SER A 12 -18.91 14.98 18.59
CA SER A 12 -17.86 16.02 18.49
C SER A 12 -18.09 16.94 17.29
N LEU A 13 -18.36 16.37 16.11
CA LEU A 13 -18.72 17.15 14.91
C LEU A 13 -19.97 17.98 15.10
N GLY A 14 -20.99 17.44 15.78
CA GLY A 14 -22.22 18.16 16.12
C GLY A 14 -22.00 19.42 16.96
N THR A 15 -20.93 19.48 17.74
CA THR A 15 -20.53 20.67 18.52
C THR A 15 -19.61 21.63 17.77
N GLY A 16 -19.30 21.36 16.48
CA GLY A 16 -18.45 22.21 15.64
C GLY A 16 -16.95 21.97 15.84
N ALA A 17 -16.55 20.88 16.49
CA ALA A 17 -15.15 20.51 16.63
C ALA A 17 -14.67 19.73 15.40
N LEU A 18 -13.54 20.14 14.81
CA LEU A 18 -12.86 19.37 13.76
C LEU A 18 -12.39 18.06 14.34
N THR A 19 -12.80 16.96 13.72
CA THR A 19 -12.60 15.62 14.28
C THR A 19 -12.18 14.64 13.20
N THR A 20 -11.22 13.78 13.51
CA THR A 20 -10.77 12.67 12.66
C THR A 20 -10.68 11.40 13.47
N THR A 21 -10.65 10.25 12.80
CA THR A 21 -10.47 8.94 13.44
C THR A 21 -9.71 7.98 12.56
N TYR A 22 -9.22 6.90 13.15
CA TYR A 22 -8.42 5.86 12.51
C TYR A 22 -9.04 4.50 12.78
N THR A 23 -9.15 3.66 11.76
CA THR A 23 -9.76 2.34 11.91
C THR A 23 -9.34 1.38 10.80
N ALA A 24 -9.77 0.13 10.87
CA ALA A 24 -9.57 -0.90 9.87
C ALA A 24 -10.54 -2.06 10.06
N SER A 25 -10.79 -2.86 9.01
CA SER A 25 -11.48 -4.16 9.06
C SER A 25 -12.87 -4.08 9.71
N GLN A 26 -13.19 -5.02 10.61
CA GLN A 26 -14.47 -5.05 11.34
C GLN A 26 -14.73 -3.74 12.11
N GLY A 27 -13.69 -3.06 12.56
CA GLY A 27 -13.83 -1.77 13.24
C GLY A 27 -14.51 -0.73 12.35
N LEU A 28 -14.11 -0.62 11.08
CA LEU A 28 -14.76 0.26 10.13
C LEU A 28 -16.24 -0.14 9.89
N LEU A 29 -16.52 -1.45 9.77
CA LEU A 29 -17.89 -1.92 9.57
C LEU A 29 -18.81 -1.60 10.76
N LEU A 30 -18.30 -1.62 11.99
CA LEU A 30 -19.04 -1.21 13.18
C LEU A 30 -19.37 0.30 13.19
N MET A 31 -18.69 1.11 12.40
CA MET A 31 -18.94 2.55 12.28
C MET A 31 -20.04 2.90 11.27
N ILE A 32 -20.43 1.98 10.37
CA ILE A 32 -21.33 2.22 9.24
C ILE A 32 -22.62 2.97 9.64
N PRO A 33 -23.36 2.60 10.69
CA PRO A 33 -24.59 3.32 11.05
C PRO A 33 -24.36 4.81 11.33
N ASN A 34 -23.26 5.15 12.00
CA ASN A 34 -22.89 6.54 12.24
C ASN A 34 -22.35 7.24 10.99
N MET A 35 -21.67 6.53 10.10
CA MET A 35 -21.20 7.06 8.82
C MET A 35 -22.36 7.57 7.97
N TYR A 36 -23.45 6.82 7.85
CA TYR A 36 -24.66 7.27 7.16
C TYR A 36 -25.20 8.57 7.74
N LYS A 37 -25.20 8.72 9.08
CA LYS A 37 -25.64 9.95 9.73
C LYS A 37 -24.70 11.13 9.46
N ILE A 38 -23.41 10.94 9.67
CA ILE A 38 -22.39 11.95 9.45
C ILE A 38 -22.44 12.49 8.02
N ALA A 39 -22.56 11.59 7.03
CA ALA A 39 -22.65 11.97 5.62
C ALA A 39 -23.95 12.73 5.30
N ALA A 40 -25.10 12.24 5.79
CA ALA A 40 -26.39 12.87 5.54
C ALA A 40 -26.55 14.23 6.25
N GLU A 41 -25.88 14.42 7.37
CA GLU A 41 -25.82 15.69 8.11
C GLU A 41 -24.73 16.64 7.56
N GLN A 42 -23.98 16.22 6.53
CA GLN A 42 -22.92 17.00 5.87
C GLN A 42 -21.84 17.50 6.84
N LEU A 43 -21.45 16.64 7.76
CA LEU A 43 -20.44 16.91 8.76
C LEU A 43 -19.05 16.58 8.21
N PRO A 44 -18.14 17.57 8.09
CA PRO A 44 -16.80 17.34 7.53
C PRO A 44 -15.92 16.58 8.52
N CYS A 45 -15.46 15.42 8.12
CA CYS A 45 -14.45 14.66 8.86
C CYS A 45 -13.68 13.71 7.93
N VAL A 46 -12.57 13.18 8.42
CA VAL A 46 -11.79 12.17 7.71
C VAL A 46 -11.63 10.94 8.60
N PHE A 47 -11.99 9.79 8.05
CA PHE A 47 -11.66 8.49 8.60
C PHE A 47 -10.45 7.94 7.83
N HIS A 48 -9.30 7.88 8.50
CA HIS A 48 -8.11 7.26 7.92
C HIS A 48 -8.18 5.75 8.10
N VAL A 49 -8.12 5.02 7.00
CA VAL A 49 -8.34 3.57 7.00
C VAL A 49 -7.16 2.85 6.37
N SER A 50 -6.49 2.05 7.19
CA SER A 50 -5.56 1.04 6.71
C SER A 50 -6.37 -0.18 6.26
N ALA A 51 -6.74 -0.22 4.97
CA ALA A 51 -7.72 -1.16 4.44
C ALA A 51 -7.32 -2.63 4.64
N ARG A 52 -8.21 -3.42 5.24
CA ARG A 52 -7.95 -4.82 5.61
C ARG A 52 -9.12 -5.73 5.26
N THR A 53 -8.79 -7.03 5.20
CA THR A 53 -9.79 -8.09 5.12
C THR A 53 -10.82 -7.98 6.25
N VAL A 54 -12.03 -8.35 5.94
CA VAL A 54 -13.08 -8.63 6.92
C VAL A 54 -13.06 -10.12 7.25
N SER A 55 -13.19 -10.49 8.53
CA SER A 55 -13.26 -11.88 8.96
C SER A 55 -14.46 -12.57 8.33
N THR A 56 -14.22 -13.73 7.72
CA THR A 56 -15.25 -14.57 7.08
C THR A 56 -15.23 -15.98 7.68
N HIS A 57 -14.87 -16.99 6.89
CA HIS A 57 -14.71 -18.38 7.38
C HIS A 57 -13.48 -18.54 8.30
N ALA A 58 -12.53 -17.63 8.18
CA ALA A 58 -11.34 -17.56 9.03
C ALA A 58 -10.97 -16.10 9.28
N LEU A 59 -10.23 -15.85 10.36
CA LEU A 59 -9.59 -14.57 10.61
C LEU A 59 -8.38 -14.44 9.69
N ASN A 60 -8.34 -13.36 8.93
CA ASN A 60 -7.17 -12.88 8.20
C ASN A 60 -6.92 -11.43 8.59
N ILE A 61 -5.69 -11.08 8.96
CA ILE A 61 -5.33 -9.74 9.43
C ILE A 61 -4.72 -8.86 8.33
N PHE A 62 -4.43 -9.44 7.16
CA PHE A 62 -3.72 -8.75 6.09
C PHE A 62 -4.61 -7.83 5.25
N GLY A 63 -3.99 -7.09 4.33
CA GLY A 63 -4.65 -6.05 3.56
C GLY A 63 -5.44 -6.58 2.36
N ASP A 64 -6.64 -6.07 2.21
CA ASP A 64 -7.41 -5.97 0.97
C ASP A 64 -8.46 -4.85 1.11
N HIS A 65 -9.35 -4.69 0.15
CA HIS A 65 -10.34 -3.60 0.16
C HIS A 65 -11.73 -4.03 0.67
N SER A 66 -11.85 -5.18 1.34
CA SER A 66 -13.16 -5.71 1.77
C SER A 66 -13.91 -4.76 2.71
N ASP A 67 -13.19 -4.11 3.64
CA ASP A 67 -13.77 -3.19 4.62
C ASP A 67 -14.21 -1.86 3.98
N VAL A 68 -13.36 -1.22 3.21
CA VAL A 68 -13.68 0.08 2.57
C VAL A 68 -14.76 -0.08 1.50
N MET A 69 -14.74 -1.17 0.73
CA MET A 69 -15.77 -1.42 -0.28
C MET A 69 -17.15 -1.71 0.34
N ALA A 70 -17.20 -2.29 1.53
CA ALA A 70 -18.45 -2.42 2.29
C ALA A 70 -19.05 -1.04 2.69
N CYS A 71 -18.23 -0.02 2.80
CA CYS A 71 -18.63 1.33 3.19
C CYS A 71 -18.96 2.27 2.01
N ARG A 72 -18.79 1.84 0.76
CA ARG A 72 -18.95 2.70 -0.45
C ARG A 72 -20.33 3.32 -0.63
N GLN A 73 -21.34 2.83 0.08
CA GLN A 73 -22.72 3.31 0.01
C GLN A 73 -23.07 4.28 1.15
N THR A 74 -22.16 4.55 2.08
CA THR A 74 -22.45 5.37 3.28
C THR A 74 -22.60 6.86 2.99
N GLY A 75 -22.17 7.32 1.81
CA GLY A 75 -22.11 8.73 1.46
C GLY A 75 -20.79 9.42 1.80
N PHE A 76 -19.83 8.68 2.39
CA PHE A 76 -18.46 9.17 2.50
C PHE A 76 -17.79 9.20 1.12
N ALA A 77 -17.05 10.26 0.84
CA ALA A 77 -16.10 10.24 -0.26
C ALA A 77 -14.98 9.23 0.03
N MET A 78 -14.42 8.64 -1.01
CA MET A 78 -13.38 7.63 -0.87
C MET A 78 -12.15 8.04 -1.68
N LEU A 79 -11.10 8.48 -0.97
CA LEU A 79 -9.81 8.85 -1.54
C LEU A 79 -8.78 7.77 -1.18
N CYS A 80 -8.06 7.27 -2.19
CA CYS A 80 -7.09 6.19 -2.05
C CYS A 80 -5.68 6.62 -2.42
N GLU A 81 -4.72 6.17 -1.63
CA GLU A 81 -3.29 6.35 -1.87
C GLU A 81 -2.61 5.01 -2.17
N GLY A 82 -1.71 5.02 -3.16
CA GLY A 82 -0.98 3.83 -3.60
C GLY A 82 0.34 3.59 -2.86
N ASN A 83 0.92 4.61 -2.21
CA ASN A 83 2.22 4.51 -1.54
C ASN A 83 2.34 5.50 -0.37
N VAL A 84 3.44 5.43 0.38
CA VAL A 84 3.66 6.26 1.58
C VAL A 84 3.78 7.75 1.25
N GLN A 85 4.36 8.11 0.08
CA GLN A 85 4.43 9.51 -0.34
C GLN A 85 3.05 10.07 -0.67
N GLU A 86 2.22 9.31 -1.37
CA GLU A 86 0.85 9.71 -1.65
C GLU A 86 0.02 9.87 -0.37
N VAL A 87 0.23 9.02 0.64
CA VAL A 87 -0.43 9.18 1.96
C VAL A 87 -0.06 10.53 2.58
N MET A 88 1.22 10.94 2.51
CA MET A 88 1.66 12.26 3.01
C MET A 88 0.99 13.41 2.25
N ASP A 89 0.92 13.31 0.92
CA ASP A 89 0.50 14.40 0.05
C ASP A 89 -1.04 14.52 -0.07
N LEU A 90 -1.75 13.40 -0.12
CA LEU A 90 -3.19 13.38 -0.38
C LEU A 90 -4.07 13.33 0.89
N SER A 91 -3.53 12.91 2.04
CA SER A 91 -4.28 13.01 3.30
C SER A 91 -4.70 14.46 3.63
N PRO A 92 -3.84 15.50 3.44
CA PRO A 92 -4.28 16.89 3.54
C PRO A 92 -5.41 17.25 2.59
N VAL A 93 -5.39 16.74 1.34
CA VAL A 93 -6.46 16.97 0.35
C VAL A 93 -7.81 16.48 0.90
N ALA A 94 -7.84 15.29 1.52
CA ALA A 94 -9.07 14.75 2.12
C ALA A 94 -9.63 15.68 3.20
N HIS A 95 -8.78 16.24 4.07
CA HIS A 95 -9.20 17.18 5.12
C HIS A 95 -9.71 18.51 4.57
N LEU A 96 -8.97 19.10 3.62
CA LEU A 96 -9.32 20.37 3.00
C LEU A 96 -10.63 20.24 2.19
N ALA A 97 -10.74 19.19 1.38
CA ALA A 97 -11.92 18.92 0.58
C ALA A 97 -13.15 18.56 1.43
N ALA A 98 -12.97 17.86 2.57
CA ALA A 98 -14.07 17.58 3.48
C ALA A 98 -14.70 18.86 4.03
N LEU A 99 -13.87 19.83 4.43
CA LEU A 99 -14.32 21.13 4.95
C LEU A 99 -15.06 21.95 3.89
N THR A 100 -14.42 22.14 2.74
CA THR A 100 -14.96 22.99 1.66
C THR A 100 -16.17 22.34 0.99
N GLY A 101 -16.10 21.03 0.71
CA GLY A 101 -17.17 20.27 0.06
C GLY A 101 -18.30 19.83 0.98
N LYS A 102 -18.13 19.95 2.31
CA LYS A 102 -19.09 19.47 3.33
C LYS A 102 -19.46 18.00 3.19
N VAL A 103 -18.49 17.18 2.81
CA VAL A 103 -18.63 15.74 2.64
C VAL A 103 -17.54 15.04 3.47
N PRO A 104 -17.89 14.07 4.31
CA PRO A 104 -16.87 13.29 5.03
C PRO A 104 -16.12 12.36 4.09
N PHE A 105 -14.86 12.02 4.47
CA PHE A 105 -13.99 11.16 3.68
C PHE A 105 -13.60 9.87 4.42
N ILE A 106 -13.56 8.78 3.68
CA ILE A 106 -12.66 7.66 3.92
C ILE A 106 -11.39 7.97 3.12
N ASN A 107 -10.30 8.25 3.82
CA ASN A 107 -8.96 8.36 3.26
C ASN A 107 -8.26 7.04 3.52
N PHE A 108 -7.99 6.25 2.50
CA PHE A 108 -7.54 4.87 2.70
C PHE A 108 -6.36 4.48 1.84
N PHE A 109 -5.56 3.60 2.38
CA PHE A 109 -4.41 2.96 1.74
C PHE A 109 -4.36 1.49 2.13
N ASP A 110 -3.58 0.71 1.40
CA ASP A 110 -3.51 -0.73 1.63
C ASP A 110 -2.91 -1.06 2.99
N GLY A 111 -3.69 -1.75 3.82
CA GLY A 111 -3.23 -2.31 5.08
C GLY A 111 -2.09 -3.30 4.86
N PHE A 112 -1.16 -3.36 5.78
CA PHE A 112 0.10 -4.09 5.71
C PHE A 112 1.01 -3.64 4.56
N ARG A 113 0.54 -3.56 3.33
CA ARG A 113 1.43 -3.21 2.21
C ARG A 113 1.92 -1.77 2.31
N THR A 114 1.02 -0.79 2.35
CA THR A 114 1.41 0.62 2.53
C THR A 114 1.60 0.96 4.01
N SER A 115 0.72 0.49 4.89
CA SER A 115 0.74 0.86 6.32
C SER A 115 1.95 0.35 7.10
N HIS A 116 2.61 -0.71 6.64
CA HIS A 116 3.80 -1.29 7.28
C HIS A 116 5.07 -1.10 6.45
N GLU A 117 4.97 -0.43 5.33
CA GLU A 117 6.12 -0.08 4.50
C GLU A 117 6.84 1.13 5.08
N ILE A 118 8.16 1.11 5.05
CA ILE A 118 9.00 2.25 5.37
C ILE A 118 9.60 2.74 4.05
N GLN A 119 9.39 4.01 3.74
CA GLN A 119 9.98 4.68 2.57
C GLN A 119 10.62 6.00 2.99
N LYS A 120 11.64 6.42 2.25
CA LYS A 120 12.11 7.80 2.29
C LYS A 120 11.13 8.65 1.49
N ILE A 121 10.53 9.65 2.14
CA ILE A 121 9.55 10.55 1.54
C ILE A 121 9.92 12.02 1.78
N GLU A 122 9.36 12.88 0.96
CA GLU A 122 9.35 14.32 1.20
C GLU A 122 8.14 14.68 2.07
N VAL A 123 8.35 15.57 3.03
CA VAL A 123 7.32 15.96 4.00
C VAL A 123 6.87 17.38 3.69
N LEU A 124 5.54 17.59 3.66
CA LEU A 124 4.96 18.92 3.53
C LEU A 124 5.11 19.72 4.83
N GLU A 125 5.46 20.99 4.72
CA GLU A 125 5.59 21.87 5.87
C GLU A 125 4.20 22.35 6.34
N TYR A 126 4.02 22.42 7.67
CA TYR A 126 2.74 22.83 8.25
C TYR A 126 2.31 24.25 7.86
N ASP A 127 3.26 25.17 7.71
CA ASP A 127 2.97 26.55 7.33
C ASP A 127 2.46 26.66 5.89
N GLU A 128 2.92 25.80 4.99
CA GLU A 128 2.43 25.70 3.61
C GLU A 128 1.01 25.14 3.58
N LEU A 129 0.76 24.05 4.30
CA LEU A 129 -0.58 23.46 4.41
C LEU A 129 -1.57 24.41 5.07
N ALA A 130 -1.16 25.20 6.06
CA ALA A 130 -2.01 26.17 6.75
C ALA A 130 -2.53 27.26 5.80
N GLN A 131 -1.80 27.59 4.73
CA GLN A 131 -2.21 28.57 3.73
C GLN A 131 -3.35 28.06 2.84
N LEU A 132 -3.47 26.73 2.68
CA LEU A 132 -4.52 26.11 1.87
C LEU A 132 -5.87 25.99 2.61
N VAL A 133 -5.88 26.24 3.93
CA VAL A 133 -7.08 26.06 4.76
C VAL A 133 -8.11 27.16 4.48
N ASP A 134 -9.30 26.76 4.04
CA ASP A 134 -10.46 27.63 3.91
C ASP A 134 -11.03 27.99 5.31
N LYS A 135 -10.65 29.17 5.80
CA LYS A 135 -11.09 29.68 7.11
C LYS A 135 -12.59 29.98 7.14
N ASP A 136 -13.17 30.38 6.01
CA ASP A 136 -14.60 30.64 5.92
C ASP A 136 -15.41 29.34 5.98
N ALA A 137 -14.93 28.25 5.40
CA ALA A 137 -15.51 26.92 5.54
C ALA A 137 -15.47 26.43 7.00
N ILE A 138 -14.34 26.62 7.72
CA ILE A 138 -14.25 26.31 9.16
C ILE A 138 -15.26 27.14 9.96
N ASN A 139 -15.34 28.45 9.71
CA ASN A 139 -16.25 29.33 10.41
C ASN A 139 -17.72 28.98 10.11
N ALA A 140 -18.03 28.62 8.85
CA ALA A 140 -19.36 28.16 8.46
C ALA A 140 -19.73 26.85 9.18
N PHE A 141 -18.80 25.89 9.25
CA PHE A 141 -18.98 24.65 10.00
C PHE A 141 -19.25 24.91 11.49
N ARG A 142 -18.45 25.76 12.14
CA ARG A 142 -18.64 26.12 13.55
C ARG A 142 -19.96 26.85 13.81
N ARG A 143 -20.38 27.73 12.90
CA ARG A 143 -21.71 28.41 13.00
C ARG A 143 -22.90 27.44 12.88
N SER A 144 -22.70 26.30 12.18
CA SER A 144 -23.73 25.27 12.05
C SER A 144 -23.78 24.30 13.26
N ALA A 145 -22.93 24.47 14.26
CA ALA A 145 -22.92 23.65 15.45
C ALA A 145 -24.23 23.77 16.24
N MET A 146 -24.53 22.74 17.01
CA MET A 146 -25.65 22.78 17.97
C MET A 146 -25.41 23.90 18.98
N ASN A 147 -26.32 24.87 19.04
CA ASN A 147 -26.19 26.02 19.89
C ASN A 147 -27.58 26.36 20.50
N PRO A 148 -27.71 26.50 21.82
CA PRO A 148 -28.98 26.84 22.47
C PRO A 148 -29.53 28.20 22.06
N ASP A 149 -28.69 29.17 21.68
CA ASP A 149 -29.11 30.48 21.20
C ASP A 149 -29.67 30.47 19.77
N HIS A 150 -29.27 29.47 18.99
CA HIS A 150 -29.72 29.22 17.62
C HIS A 150 -30.04 27.74 17.44
N PRO A 151 -31.14 27.24 18.02
CA PRO A 151 -31.43 25.82 18.03
C PRO A 151 -31.71 25.30 16.62
N SER A 152 -31.10 24.18 16.30
CA SER A 152 -31.35 23.44 15.06
C SER A 152 -31.70 21.98 15.39
N VAL A 153 -32.58 21.40 14.59
CA VAL A 153 -32.98 20.00 14.76
C VAL A 153 -32.26 19.12 13.75
N ARG A 154 -31.59 18.10 14.25
CA ARG A 154 -30.91 17.10 13.42
C ARG A 154 -31.40 15.69 13.82
N GLY A 155 -31.41 14.77 12.87
CA GLY A 155 -31.72 13.36 13.13
C GLY A 155 -33.17 13.14 13.56
N THR A 156 -34.12 13.93 13.06
CA THR A 156 -35.55 13.75 13.32
C THR A 156 -36.14 12.60 12.53
N VAL A 157 -37.37 12.22 12.89
CA VAL A 157 -38.19 11.29 12.10
C VAL A 157 -38.77 12.05 10.90
N GLN A 158 -38.62 11.46 9.73
CA GLN A 158 -39.26 11.93 8.49
C GLN A 158 -40.17 10.85 7.94
N ASN A 159 -41.38 11.25 7.52
CA ASN A 159 -42.32 10.36 6.88
C ASN A 159 -42.03 10.19 5.37
N ALA A 160 -42.72 9.26 4.75
CA ALA A 160 -42.51 8.89 3.34
C ALA A 160 -42.72 10.06 2.35
N ASP A 161 -43.49 11.05 2.71
CA ASP A 161 -43.82 12.22 1.89
C ASP A 161 -42.64 13.18 1.67
N ILE A 162 -41.65 13.22 2.59
CA ILE A 162 -40.52 14.14 2.51
C ILE A 162 -39.14 13.45 2.48
N HIS A 163 -39.02 12.24 3.00
CA HIS A 163 -37.72 11.57 3.19
C HIS A 163 -36.97 11.40 1.89
N PHE A 164 -37.62 10.92 0.84
CA PHE A 164 -36.96 10.71 -0.47
C PHE A 164 -36.45 12.04 -1.06
N GLN A 165 -37.27 13.09 -1.03
CA GLN A 165 -36.85 14.42 -1.52
C GLN A 165 -35.62 14.94 -0.75
N GLN A 166 -35.57 14.77 0.56
CA GLN A 166 -34.43 15.18 1.38
C GLN A 166 -33.15 14.40 1.02
N ARG A 167 -33.30 13.13 0.67
CA ARG A 167 -32.18 12.31 0.18
C ARG A 167 -31.63 12.82 -1.16
N GLU A 168 -32.45 13.39 -2.03
CA GLU A 168 -32.04 13.92 -3.33
C GLU A 168 -31.40 15.31 -3.23
N VAL A 169 -31.81 16.15 -2.31
CA VAL A 169 -31.29 17.53 -2.14
C VAL A 169 -29.78 17.53 -1.88
N ILE A 170 -29.26 16.55 -1.15
CA ILE A 170 -27.85 16.47 -0.81
C ILE A 170 -26.95 16.04 -1.98
N ASN A 171 -27.52 15.56 -3.09
CA ASN A 171 -26.75 15.17 -4.30
C ASN A 171 -25.90 16.33 -4.85
N LYS A 172 -26.28 17.58 -4.60
CA LYS A 172 -25.49 18.76 -4.96
C LYS A 172 -24.03 18.64 -4.49
N TYR A 173 -23.82 18.27 -3.23
CA TYR A 173 -22.48 18.23 -2.64
C TYR A 173 -21.61 17.17 -3.27
N TRP A 174 -22.16 15.97 -3.57
CA TRP A 174 -21.41 14.92 -4.26
C TRP A 174 -21.11 15.24 -5.72
N LYS A 175 -21.94 16.04 -6.38
CA LYS A 175 -21.71 16.48 -7.77
C LYS A 175 -20.59 17.52 -7.86
N GLU A 176 -20.50 18.43 -6.87
CA GLU A 176 -19.50 19.49 -6.81
C GLU A 176 -18.14 18.99 -6.26
N LEU A 177 -18.14 17.90 -5.48
CA LEU A 177 -16.96 17.43 -4.75
C LEU A 177 -15.76 17.05 -5.66
N PRO A 178 -15.92 16.40 -6.82
CA PRO A 178 -14.79 16.06 -7.70
C PRO A 178 -13.94 17.29 -8.05
N ASP A 179 -14.55 18.40 -8.42
CA ASP A 179 -13.86 19.64 -8.77
C ASP A 179 -13.14 20.26 -7.55
N VAL A 180 -13.74 20.15 -6.35
CA VAL A 180 -13.12 20.59 -5.09
C VAL A 180 -11.85 19.76 -4.81
N VAL A 181 -11.92 18.44 -4.95
CA VAL A 181 -10.78 17.55 -4.73
C VAL A 181 -9.69 17.82 -5.76
N GLU A 182 -10.05 17.92 -7.04
CA GLU A 182 -9.10 18.22 -8.13
C GLU A 182 -8.40 19.56 -7.89
N SER A 183 -9.11 20.57 -7.42
CA SER A 183 -8.54 21.87 -7.07
C SER A 183 -7.48 21.77 -5.97
N TYR A 184 -7.77 21.04 -4.88
CA TYR A 184 -6.80 20.85 -3.80
C TYR A 184 -5.63 19.94 -4.20
N MET A 185 -5.84 18.94 -5.04
CA MET A 185 -4.74 18.18 -5.67
C MET A 185 -3.84 19.12 -6.47
N GLY A 186 -4.43 20.06 -7.24
CA GLY A 186 -3.68 21.08 -7.97
C GLY A 186 -2.84 22.00 -7.07
N GLU A 187 -3.32 22.35 -5.87
CA GLU A 187 -2.52 23.11 -4.90
C GLU A 187 -1.36 22.27 -4.34
N ILE A 188 -1.60 21.01 -3.99
CA ILE A 188 -0.54 20.09 -3.57
C ILE A 188 0.50 19.87 -4.70
N ASN A 189 0.06 19.75 -5.94
CA ASN A 189 0.96 19.63 -7.09
C ASN A 189 1.89 20.85 -7.22
N LYS A 190 1.39 22.06 -6.97
CA LYS A 190 2.21 23.29 -6.96
C LYS A 190 3.26 23.29 -5.87
N LEU A 191 2.94 22.77 -4.68
CA LEU A 191 3.87 22.71 -3.55
C LEU A 191 4.93 21.63 -3.74
N THR A 192 4.58 20.50 -4.34
CA THR A 192 5.42 19.30 -4.38
C THR A 192 6.10 19.05 -5.72
N GLY A 193 5.61 19.69 -6.80
CA GLY A 193 6.03 19.41 -8.17
C GLY A 193 5.52 18.06 -8.71
N ARG A 194 4.60 17.39 -8.00
CA ARG A 194 3.94 16.15 -8.45
C ARG A 194 2.72 16.46 -9.31
N ASP A 195 2.10 15.43 -9.87
CA ASP A 195 0.99 15.55 -10.81
C ASP A 195 -0.17 14.61 -10.38
N TYR A 196 -0.84 14.97 -9.28
CA TYR A 196 -2.00 14.23 -8.75
C TYR A 196 -3.30 14.73 -9.37
N HIS A 197 -4.14 13.78 -9.77
CA HIS A 197 -5.49 13.96 -10.27
C HIS A 197 -6.43 12.92 -9.67
N LEU A 198 -7.75 13.11 -9.84
CA LEU A 198 -8.74 12.11 -9.42
C LEU A 198 -8.50 10.75 -10.07
N PHE A 199 -7.99 10.78 -11.30
CA PHE A 199 -7.54 9.62 -12.07
C PHE A 199 -6.23 9.99 -12.74
N ASN A 200 -5.18 9.19 -12.52
CA ASN A 200 -3.89 9.40 -13.17
C ASN A 200 -3.64 8.33 -14.23
N TYR A 201 -3.39 8.78 -15.44
CA TYR A 201 -2.99 7.88 -16.53
C TYR A 201 -1.47 7.74 -16.59
N TYR A 202 -1.01 6.50 -16.75
CA TYR A 202 0.40 6.16 -16.92
C TYR A 202 0.58 5.17 -18.08
N GLY A 203 1.50 5.43 -19.00
CA GLY A 203 1.86 4.52 -20.08
C GLY A 203 1.87 5.14 -21.46
N ALA A 204 1.69 4.31 -22.50
CA ALA A 204 1.72 4.76 -23.90
C ALA A 204 0.55 5.71 -24.20
N PRO A 205 0.79 6.87 -24.86
CA PRO A 205 -0.27 7.83 -25.19
C PRO A 205 -1.30 7.26 -26.19
N ASP A 206 -0.92 6.21 -26.93
CA ASP A 206 -1.73 5.48 -27.87
C ASP A 206 -1.98 4.03 -27.41
N ALA A 207 -2.13 3.81 -26.11
CA ALA A 207 -2.37 2.50 -25.54
C ALA A 207 -3.60 1.83 -26.15
N GLU A 208 -3.47 0.54 -26.46
CA GLU A 208 -4.56 -0.30 -26.95
C GLU A 208 -5.16 -1.16 -25.82
N ARG A 209 -4.40 -1.38 -24.73
CA ARG A 209 -4.79 -2.17 -23.57
C ARG A 209 -4.46 -1.39 -22.30
N MET A 210 -5.41 -1.32 -21.39
CA MET A 210 -5.28 -0.51 -20.18
C MET A 210 -5.82 -1.26 -18.96
N ILE A 211 -5.09 -1.21 -17.85
CA ILE A 211 -5.58 -1.65 -16.55
C ILE A 211 -6.14 -0.45 -15.81
N VAL A 212 -7.25 -0.64 -15.09
CA VAL A 212 -7.78 0.31 -14.11
C VAL A 212 -7.63 -0.32 -12.73
N ALA A 213 -7.01 0.37 -11.79
CA ALA A 213 -6.69 -0.17 -10.48
C ALA A 213 -6.69 0.89 -9.37
N ILE A 214 -6.77 0.42 -8.11
CA ILE A 214 -6.79 1.21 -6.88
C ILE A 214 -5.68 0.71 -5.94
N GLY A 215 -5.00 1.61 -5.22
CA GLY A 215 -4.09 1.30 -4.15
C GLY A 215 -2.70 0.84 -4.59
N SER A 216 -1.98 0.14 -3.72
CA SER A 216 -0.54 -0.12 -3.88
C SER A 216 -0.16 -0.94 -5.10
N MET A 217 -1.07 -1.72 -5.67
CA MET A 217 -0.79 -2.51 -6.87
C MET A 217 -0.50 -1.64 -8.09
N THR A 218 -0.92 -0.38 -8.10
CA THR A 218 -0.70 0.54 -9.23
C THR A 218 0.79 0.73 -9.51
N GLN A 219 1.63 0.79 -8.49
CA GLN A 219 3.08 0.90 -8.66
C GLN A 219 3.71 -0.35 -9.30
N THR A 220 3.27 -1.54 -8.90
CA THR A 220 3.69 -2.79 -9.57
C THR A 220 3.24 -2.82 -11.02
N ILE A 221 2.04 -2.29 -11.32
CA ILE A 221 1.52 -2.20 -12.70
C ILE A 221 2.36 -1.23 -13.52
N GLU A 222 2.78 -0.09 -12.97
CA GLU A 222 3.67 0.86 -13.65
C GLU A 222 5.00 0.22 -14.08
N GLU A 223 5.63 -0.58 -13.22
CA GLU A 223 6.86 -1.30 -13.57
C GLU A 223 6.64 -2.25 -14.77
N VAL A 224 5.51 -2.94 -14.81
CA VAL A 224 5.17 -3.84 -15.92
C VAL A 224 4.82 -3.06 -17.19
N VAL A 225 4.11 -1.94 -17.07
CA VAL A 225 3.80 -1.03 -18.19
C VAL A 225 5.09 -0.51 -18.82
N ASP A 226 6.07 -0.10 -18.02
CA ASP A 226 7.39 0.33 -18.52
C ASP A 226 8.10 -0.80 -19.27
N ALA A 227 8.13 -2.00 -18.67
CA ALA A 227 8.79 -3.15 -19.27
C ALA A 227 8.15 -3.59 -20.60
N LEU A 228 6.83 -3.52 -20.71
CA LEU A 228 6.09 -3.86 -21.93
C LEU A 228 6.22 -2.78 -23.00
N ASN A 229 6.09 -1.51 -22.64
CA ASN A 229 6.26 -0.40 -23.58
C ASN A 229 7.69 -0.31 -24.11
N ALA A 230 8.71 -0.65 -23.30
CA ALA A 230 10.10 -0.76 -23.77
C ALA A 230 10.28 -1.86 -24.83
N LYS A 231 9.40 -2.88 -24.87
CA LYS A 231 9.34 -3.91 -25.91
C LYS A 231 8.46 -3.52 -27.12
N GLY A 232 7.94 -2.28 -27.13
CA GLY A 232 7.09 -1.78 -28.20
C GLY A 232 5.62 -2.13 -28.07
N GLU A 233 5.17 -2.63 -26.92
CA GLU A 233 3.75 -2.82 -26.63
C GLU A 233 3.08 -1.48 -26.31
N LYS A 234 1.77 -1.40 -26.56
CA LYS A 234 1.00 -0.19 -26.32
C LYS A 234 0.05 -0.43 -25.15
N VAL A 235 0.57 -0.26 -23.95
CA VAL A 235 -0.16 -0.54 -22.70
C VAL A 235 -0.15 0.65 -21.78
N GLY A 236 -1.16 0.72 -20.89
CA GLY A 236 -1.29 1.76 -19.90
C GLY A 236 -2.01 1.31 -18.64
N LEU A 237 -1.97 2.20 -17.66
CA LEU A 237 -2.65 2.11 -16.38
C LEU A 237 -3.47 3.39 -16.15
N LEU A 238 -4.67 3.24 -15.62
CA LEU A 238 -5.43 4.32 -15.03
C LEU A 238 -5.55 4.06 -13.52
N THR A 239 -4.83 4.83 -12.72
CA THR A 239 -4.91 4.82 -11.26
C THR A 239 -6.13 5.62 -10.81
N VAL A 240 -6.92 5.07 -9.90
CA VAL A 240 -8.09 5.73 -9.31
C VAL A 240 -7.71 6.22 -7.92
N HIS A 241 -7.64 7.55 -7.72
CA HIS A 241 -7.48 8.16 -6.40
C HIS A 241 -8.84 8.48 -5.77
N LEU A 242 -9.74 9.21 -6.45
CA LEU A 242 -11.09 9.43 -5.95
C LEU A 242 -12.05 8.37 -6.48
N TYR A 243 -12.35 7.37 -5.66
CA TYR A 243 -13.25 6.29 -6.04
C TYR A 243 -14.73 6.66 -5.83
N ARG A 244 -15.05 7.47 -4.80
CA ARG A 244 -16.40 8.00 -4.54
C ARG A 244 -16.33 9.49 -4.21
N PRO A 245 -17.15 10.33 -4.89
CA PRO A 245 -17.99 9.97 -6.04
C PRO A 245 -17.18 9.60 -7.27
N PHE A 246 -17.67 8.64 -8.09
CA PHE A 246 -17.00 8.23 -9.33
C PHE A 246 -17.36 9.23 -10.44
N SER A 247 -16.46 10.17 -10.72
CA SER A 247 -16.69 11.22 -11.72
C SER A 247 -16.42 10.71 -13.13
N LEU A 248 -17.47 10.53 -13.93
CA LEU A 248 -17.33 10.10 -15.33
C LEU A 248 -16.57 11.14 -16.18
N GLU A 249 -16.75 12.43 -15.90
CA GLU A 249 -16.05 13.50 -16.62
C GLU A 249 -14.54 13.36 -16.47
N HIS A 250 -14.05 13.26 -15.23
CA HIS A 250 -12.62 13.09 -14.94
C HIS A 250 -12.10 11.72 -15.37
N PHE A 251 -12.89 10.65 -15.23
CA PHE A 251 -12.52 9.31 -15.67
C PHE A 251 -12.18 9.25 -17.16
N PHE A 252 -13.01 9.84 -18.02
CA PHE A 252 -12.80 9.83 -19.46
C PHE A 252 -11.76 10.83 -19.95
N LYS A 253 -11.37 11.81 -19.15
CA LYS A 253 -10.45 12.88 -19.54
C LYS A 253 -9.07 12.33 -19.94
N TYR A 254 -8.60 11.28 -19.28
CA TYR A 254 -7.24 10.77 -19.43
C TYR A 254 -7.16 9.45 -20.21
N ILE A 255 -8.28 8.82 -20.57
CA ILE A 255 -8.27 7.54 -21.28
C ILE A 255 -7.92 7.75 -22.76
N PRO A 256 -6.86 7.10 -23.27
CA PRO A 256 -6.54 7.12 -24.69
C PRO A 256 -7.70 6.58 -25.55
N LYS A 257 -8.04 7.30 -26.62
CA LYS A 257 -9.13 6.88 -27.54
C LYS A 257 -8.81 5.60 -28.31
N THR A 258 -7.57 5.16 -28.30
CA THR A 258 -7.06 3.95 -28.95
C THR A 258 -7.29 2.68 -28.15
N VAL A 259 -7.73 2.80 -26.87
CA VAL A 259 -7.93 1.67 -25.97
C VAL A 259 -9.04 0.75 -26.51
N LYS A 260 -8.72 -0.52 -26.73
CA LYS A 260 -9.62 -1.57 -27.22
C LYS A 260 -10.07 -2.52 -26.11
N VAL A 261 -9.20 -2.75 -25.11
CA VAL A 261 -9.46 -3.66 -24.00
C VAL A 261 -9.09 -2.98 -22.68
N ILE A 262 -9.98 -3.06 -21.72
CA ILE A 262 -9.76 -2.58 -20.34
C ILE A 262 -9.93 -3.76 -19.38
N THR A 263 -9.01 -3.88 -18.45
CA THR A 263 -9.16 -4.77 -17.31
C THR A 263 -9.29 -3.95 -16.04
N ALA A 264 -10.41 -4.08 -15.31
CA ALA A 264 -10.53 -3.57 -13.96
C ALA A 264 -10.02 -4.62 -12.97
N LEU A 265 -9.06 -4.24 -12.13
CA LEU A 265 -8.50 -5.12 -11.09
C LEU A 265 -9.01 -4.71 -9.72
N ASP A 266 -9.74 -5.60 -9.08
CA ASP A 266 -10.28 -5.43 -7.75
C ASP A 266 -9.47 -6.23 -6.72
N ARG A 267 -9.12 -5.58 -5.60
CA ARG A 267 -8.49 -6.22 -4.45
C ARG A 267 -9.53 -6.60 -3.39
N VAL A 268 -10.64 -7.14 -3.86
CA VAL A 268 -11.78 -7.58 -3.04
C VAL A 268 -12.51 -8.72 -3.73
N LYS A 269 -13.20 -9.54 -2.96
CA LYS A 269 -14.20 -10.48 -3.45
C LYS A 269 -15.55 -10.09 -2.87
N GLU A 270 -16.45 -9.59 -3.70
CA GLU A 270 -17.82 -9.29 -3.28
C GLU A 270 -18.70 -10.54 -3.42
N ILE A 271 -19.12 -11.08 -2.27
CA ILE A 271 -19.92 -12.33 -2.22
C ILE A 271 -21.31 -12.05 -2.76
N ASN A 272 -21.80 -12.95 -3.64
CA ASN A 272 -23.14 -12.91 -4.25
C ASN A 272 -23.41 -11.70 -5.16
N ALA A 273 -22.41 -10.89 -5.47
CA ALA A 273 -22.52 -9.88 -6.54
C ALA A 273 -22.25 -10.51 -7.91
N GLN A 274 -22.72 -9.86 -8.97
CA GLN A 274 -22.40 -10.27 -10.35
C GLN A 274 -20.92 -10.06 -10.65
N ALA A 275 -20.30 -9.04 -10.00
CA ALA A 275 -18.91 -8.71 -10.17
C ALA A 275 -18.42 -7.82 -9.01
N GLU A 276 -17.14 -7.56 -8.98
CA GLU A 276 -16.48 -6.69 -8.02
C GLU A 276 -16.78 -5.21 -8.28
N PRO A 277 -16.66 -4.34 -7.26
CA PRO A 277 -17.13 -2.96 -7.31
C PRO A 277 -16.50 -2.10 -8.40
N LEU A 278 -15.16 -2.10 -8.53
CA LEU A 278 -14.48 -1.27 -9.53
C LEU A 278 -14.83 -1.73 -10.94
N TYR A 279 -14.85 -3.05 -11.16
CA TYR A 279 -15.22 -3.60 -12.47
C TYR A 279 -16.65 -3.19 -12.86
N MET A 280 -17.62 -3.25 -11.95
CA MET A 280 -19.00 -2.82 -12.22
C MET A 280 -19.06 -1.34 -12.58
N ASP A 281 -18.35 -0.48 -11.87
CA ASP A 281 -18.31 0.96 -12.15
C ASP A 281 -17.69 1.26 -13.52
N VAL A 282 -16.55 0.65 -13.82
CA VAL A 282 -15.87 0.82 -15.12
C VAL A 282 -16.75 0.31 -16.26
N LYS A 283 -17.33 -0.87 -16.13
CA LYS A 283 -18.21 -1.44 -17.17
C LYS A 283 -19.45 -0.58 -17.40
N THR A 284 -20.05 -0.09 -16.32
CA THR A 284 -21.21 0.80 -16.39
C THR A 284 -20.86 2.16 -17.01
N ALA A 285 -19.66 2.69 -16.75
CA ALA A 285 -19.19 3.95 -17.32
C ALA A 285 -19.17 3.91 -18.87
N PHE A 286 -18.82 2.79 -19.46
CA PHE A 286 -18.80 2.63 -20.92
C PHE A 286 -20.14 2.22 -21.54
N TYR A 287 -21.11 1.81 -20.73
CA TYR A 287 -22.40 1.36 -21.26
C TYR A 287 -23.13 2.48 -22.01
N GLY A 288 -23.56 2.19 -23.25
CA GLY A 288 -24.29 3.16 -24.09
C GLY A 288 -23.43 4.26 -24.73
N ARG A 289 -22.09 4.22 -24.60
CA ARG A 289 -21.20 5.16 -25.28
C ARG A 289 -20.86 4.70 -26.70
N GLU A 290 -20.48 5.65 -27.56
CA GLU A 290 -20.04 5.37 -28.93
C GLU A 290 -18.78 4.50 -28.94
N HIS A 291 -17.77 4.87 -28.14
CA HIS A 291 -16.57 4.06 -27.96
C HIS A 291 -16.76 3.11 -26.76
N GLN A 292 -16.79 1.82 -27.06
CA GLN A 292 -16.96 0.76 -26.06
C GLN A 292 -15.82 -0.27 -26.20
N PRO A 293 -14.75 -0.13 -25.42
CA PRO A 293 -13.73 -1.17 -25.34
C PRO A 293 -14.32 -2.45 -24.72
N VAL A 294 -13.68 -3.58 -24.94
CA VAL A 294 -13.98 -4.79 -24.17
C VAL A 294 -13.54 -4.56 -22.71
N VAL A 295 -14.47 -4.64 -21.78
CA VAL A 295 -14.17 -4.48 -20.34
C VAL A 295 -14.29 -5.83 -19.66
N VAL A 296 -13.20 -6.30 -19.05
CA VAL A 296 -13.12 -7.52 -18.23
C VAL A 296 -12.70 -7.19 -16.82
N GLY A 297 -13.05 -8.05 -15.86
CA GLY A 297 -12.73 -7.89 -14.46
C GLY A 297 -11.90 -9.03 -13.89
N GLY A 298 -11.03 -8.73 -12.95
CA GLY A 298 -10.23 -9.70 -12.25
C GLY A 298 -10.02 -9.40 -10.78
N ARG A 299 -9.88 -10.45 -9.97
CA ARG A 299 -9.56 -10.39 -8.55
C ARG A 299 -8.10 -10.70 -8.33
N ILE A 300 -7.41 -9.83 -7.58
CA ILE A 300 -5.98 -9.95 -7.28
C ILE A 300 -5.69 -9.49 -5.84
N GLY A 301 -4.72 -10.08 -5.18
CA GLY A 301 -4.21 -9.60 -3.89
C GLY A 301 -5.18 -9.71 -2.71
N VAL A 302 -6.30 -10.41 -2.85
CA VAL A 302 -7.27 -10.63 -1.77
C VAL A 302 -6.60 -11.33 -0.60
N GLY A 303 -6.89 -10.89 0.63
CA GLY A 303 -6.32 -11.47 1.84
C GLY A 303 -4.83 -11.23 2.03
N GLY A 304 -4.26 -10.21 1.37
CA GLY A 304 -2.84 -9.88 1.44
C GLY A 304 -1.95 -10.75 0.56
N LYS A 305 -2.52 -11.50 -0.40
CA LYS A 305 -1.72 -12.24 -1.38
C LYS A 305 -0.80 -11.30 -2.13
N ASP A 306 0.49 -11.63 -2.20
CA ASP A 306 1.51 -10.81 -2.84
C ASP A 306 1.23 -10.62 -4.34
N ILE A 307 1.34 -9.36 -4.80
CA ILE A 307 1.07 -8.97 -6.19
C ILE A 307 2.40 -8.70 -6.89
N ARG A 308 2.85 -9.66 -7.69
CA ARG A 308 4.14 -9.61 -8.40
C ARG A 308 4.00 -9.12 -9.83
N PRO A 309 5.06 -8.61 -10.47
CA PRO A 309 5.07 -8.26 -11.88
C PRO A 309 4.57 -9.39 -12.80
N TYR A 310 4.93 -10.63 -12.50
CA TYR A 310 4.43 -11.82 -13.20
C TYR A 310 2.89 -11.88 -13.26
N HIS A 311 2.21 -11.59 -12.15
CA HIS A 311 0.75 -11.58 -12.08
C HIS A 311 0.13 -10.50 -12.98
N ILE A 312 0.73 -9.31 -12.99
CA ILE A 312 0.29 -8.21 -13.85
C ILE A 312 0.56 -8.53 -15.32
N TYR A 313 1.67 -9.17 -15.61
CA TYR A 313 1.97 -9.63 -16.97
C TYR A 313 0.94 -10.66 -17.46
N GLN A 314 0.51 -11.62 -16.61
CA GLN A 314 -0.60 -12.53 -16.94
C GLN A 314 -1.88 -11.77 -17.34
N VAL A 315 -2.19 -10.66 -16.66
CA VAL A 315 -3.35 -9.82 -16.99
C VAL A 315 -3.20 -9.20 -18.38
N PHE A 316 -2.04 -8.62 -18.70
CA PHE A 316 -1.80 -8.05 -20.03
C PHE A 316 -1.82 -9.12 -21.15
N GLU A 317 -1.32 -10.31 -20.87
CA GLU A 317 -1.40 -11.45 -21.83
C GLU A 317 -2.85 -11.89 -22.05
N ASN A 318 -3.67 -11.96 -21.00
CA ASN A 318 -5.11 -12.23 -21.15
C ASN A 318 -5.79 -11.21 -22.07
N MET A 319 -5.41 -9.94 -22.01
CA MET A 319 -5.99 -8.89 -22.86
C MET A 319 -5.62 -9.00 -24.34
N LYS A 320 -4.64 -9.84 -24.71
CA LYS A 320 -4.28 -10.13 -26.11
C LYS A 320 -5.20 -11.16 -26.77
N ALA A 321 -5.92 -11.93 -25.98
CA ALA A 321 -6.81 -12.95 -26.48
C ALA A 321 -7.98 -12.34 -27.29
N ALA A 322 -8.42 -13.02 -28.33
CA ALA A 322 -9.60 -12.60 -29.10
C ALA A 322 -10.87 -12.52 -28.24
N CYS A 323 -10.95 -13.34 -27.19
CA CYS A 323 -11.97 -13.30 -26.15
C CYS A 323 -11.25 -13.37 -24.79
N PRO A 324 -10.90 -12.24 -24.19
CA PRO A 324 -10.23 -12.24 -22.88
C PRO A 324 -11.10 -12.91 -21.82
N LYS A 325 -10.47 -13.70 -20.96
CA LYS A 325 -11.16 -14.31 -19.80
C LYS A 325 -11.68 -13.19 -18.89
N ASP A 326 -12.94 -13.26 -18.54
CA ASP A 326 -13.61 -12.33 -17.63
C ASP A 326 -13.83 -12.99 -16.25
N HIS A 327 -14.03 -12.20 -15.19
CA HIS A 327 -14.19 -12.69 -13.81
C HIS A 327 -13.06 -13.61 -13.33
N PHE A 328 -11.86 -13.35 -13.78
CA PHE A 328 -10.69 -14.19 -13.47
C PHE A 328 -10.10 -13.91 -12.09
N THR A 329 -9.25 -14.83 -11.65
CA THR A 329 -8.40 -14.68 -10.46
C THR A 329 -6.93 -14.72 -10.85
N VAL A 330 -6.09 -14.02 -10.07
CA VAL A 330 -4.63 -14.01 -10.25
C VAL A 330 -3.93 -14.26 -8.92
N GLY A 331 -2.83 -14.99 -8.96
CA GLY A 331 -2.01 -15.32 -7.79
C GLY A 331 -2.49 -16.53 -7.00
N ILE A 332 -3.53 -17.20 -7.44
CA ILE A 332 -4.03 -18.48 -6.90
C ILE A 332 -4.31 -19.47 -8.03
N ILE A 333 -4.47 -20.72 -7.67
CA ILE A 333 -5.02 -21.78 -8.54
C ILE A 333 -6.43 -22.05 -8.06
N ASP A 334 -7.41 -21.94 -8.96
CA ASP A 334 -8.80 -22.28 -8.69
C ASP A 334 -9.14 -23.57 -9.45
N ASP A 335 -9.04 -24.68 -8.76
CA ASP A 335 -9.31 -26.01 -9.28
C ASP A 335 -10.80 -26.38 -9.34
N MET A 336 -11.68 -25.51 -8.82
CA MET A 336 -13.14 -25.71 -8.84
C MET A 336 -13.78 -25.15 -10.11
N TYR A 337 -13.41 -23.94 -10.51
CA TYR A 337 -14.05 -23.19 -11.58
C TYR A 337 -13.08 -22.73 -12.66
N ASP A 338 -11.80 -23.09 -12.53
CA ASP A 338 -10.73 -22.67 -13.44
C ASP A 338 -10.74 -21.14 -13.71
N SER A 339 -10.96 -20.34 -12.67
CA SER A 339 -11.02 -18.88 -12.80
C SER A 339 -9.65 -18.23 -12.95
N ASN A 340 -8.56 -18.90 -12.60
CA ASN A 340 -7.21 -18.35 -12.69
C ASN A 340 -6.77 -18.16 -14.15
N LEU A 341 -5.91 -17.18 -14.35
CA LEU A 341 -5.25 -16.98 -15.64
C LEU A 341 -4.19 -18.06 -15.89
N PRO A 342 -3.96 -18.46 -17.15
CA PRO A 342 -2.92 -19.42 -17.49
C PRO A 342 -1.52 -18.89 -17.11
N ALA A 343 -0.57 -19.80 -16.91
CA ALA A 343 0.82 -19.45 -16.71
C ALA A 343 1.40 -18.76 -17.95
N VAL A 344 2.31 -17.83 -17.73
CA VAL A 344 3.06 -17.10 -18.75
C VAL A 344 4.56 -17.18 -18.42
N ASP A 345 5.40 -16.76 -19.35
CA ASP A 345 6.83 -16.62 -19.09
C ASP A 345 7.12 -15.53 -18.06
N GLU A 346 8.27 -15.61 -17.39
CA GLU A 346 8.73 -14.56 -16.47
C GLU A 346 8.96 -13.25 -17.24
N ILE A 347 8.51 -12.15 -16.65
CA ILE A 347 8.82 -10.81 -17.14
C ILE A 347 10.03 -10.25 -16.40
N ALA A 348 11.01 -9.78 -17.16
CA ALA A 348 12.14 -9.07 -16.59
C ALA A 348 11.76 -7.61 -16.32
N ILE A 349 11.86 -7.20 -15.06
CA ILE A 349 11.73 -5.79 -14.66
C ILE A 349 13.14 -5.24 -14.48
N ASP A 350 13.36 -4.05 -15.01
CA ASP A 350 14.63 -3.34 -14.84
C ASP A 350 14.70 -2.72 -13.44
N HIS A 351 15.60 -3.25 -12.63
CA HIS A 351 15.94 -2.73 -11.31
C HIS A 351 17.38 -2.19 -11.27
N ALA A 352 17.88 -1.68 -12.40
CA ALA A 352 19.23 -1.11 -12.47
C ALA A 352 19.44 -0.05 -11.37
N GLY A 353 20.57 -0.15 -10.68
CA GLY A 353 20.90 0.76 -9.58
C GLY A 353 20.17 0.47 -8.26
N THR A 354 19.34 -0.60 -8.19
CA THR A 354 18.67 -1.00 -6.96
C THR A 354 19.32 -2.24 -6.35
N THR A 355 19.70 -2.16 -5.08
CA THR A 355 20.18 -3.29 -4.27
C THR A 355 19.03 -3.86 -3.44
N ALA A 356 18.76 -5.16 -3.58
CA ALA A 356 17.70 -5.88 -2.89
C ALA A 356 18.27 -6.82 -1.82
N CYS A 357 17.81 -6.68 -0.56
CA CYS A 357 18.33 -7.42 0.59
C CYS A 357 17.21 -8.15 1.33
N LYS A 358 17.45 -9.41 1.72
CA LYS A 358 16.57 -10.18 2.60
C LYS A 358 17.26 -10.52 3.91
N PHE A 359 16.51 -10.42 5.02
CA PHE A 359 17.02 -10.76 6.35
C PHE A 359 16.07 -11.73 7.05
N TRP A 360 16.56 -12.92 7.32
CA TRP A 360 15.85 -13.94 8.07
C TRP A 360 16.15 -13.80 9.56
N GLY A 361 15.13 -13.60 10.36
CA GLY A 361 15.21 -13.42 11.81
C GLY A 361 14.17 -14.22 12.56
N LEU A 362 14.36 -14.32 13.87
CA LEU A 362 13.40 -14.90 14.80
C LEU A 362 12.60 -13.77 15.45
N GLY A 363 11.31 -13.93 15.57
CA GLY A 363 10.45 -12.97 16.26
C GLY A 363 10.97 -12.65 17.65
N SER A 364 11.19 -11.38 17.93
CA SER A 364 11.76 -10.81 19.19
C SER A 364 13.29 -10.93 19.33
N ASP A 365 14.04 -11.32 18.30
CA ASP A 365 15.52 -11.34 18.33
C ASP A 365 16.18 -9.97 18.07
N GLY A 366 15.39 -8.96 17.75
CA GLY A 366 15.85 -7.60 17.45
C GLY A 366 16.22 -7.35 15.96
N THR A 367 16.19 -8.38 15.09
CA THR A 367 16.52 -8.26 13.66
C THR A 367 15.66 -7.22 12.95
N VAL A 368 14.34 -7.22 13.20
CA VAL A 368 13.42 -6.23 12.60
C VAL A 368 13.76 -4.80 13.04
N GLY A 369 14.07 -4.60 14.32
CA GLY A 369 14.49 -3.29 14.85
C GLY A 369 15.79 -2.79 14.22
N ALA A 370 16.79 -3.66 14.09
CA ALA A 370 18.05 -3.34 13.41
C ALA A 370 17.83 -2.98 11.94
N ASN A 371 17.00 -3.73 11.22
CA ASN A 371 16.69 -3.45 9.82
C ASN A 371 15.94 -2.13 9.63
N LYS A 372 15.00 -1.78 10.53
CA LYS A 372 14.37 -0.45 10.55
C LYS A 372 15.41 0.67 10.73
N SER A 373 16.35 0.48 11.66
CA SER A 373 17.46 1.43 11.85
C SER A 373 18.36 1.53 10.62
N ALA A 374 18.69 0.40 9.97
CA ALA A 374 19.50 0.38 8.75
C ALA A 374 18.86 1.19 7.61
N VAL A 375 17.57 0.98 7.36
CA VAL A 375 16.83 1.75 6.32
C VAL A 375 16.83 3.24 6.64
N LYS A 376 16.59 3.59 7.90
CA LYS A 376 16.60 4.98 8.33
C LYS A 376 18.00 5.62 8.19
N ILE A 377 19.04 4.92 8.62
CA ILE A 377 20.42 5.40 8.49
C ILE A 377 20.76 5.68 7.02
N ILE A 378 20.44 4.75 6.10
CA ILE A 378 20.70 4.93 4.68
C ILE A 378 19.84 6.07 4.11
N GLY A 379 18.55 6.10 4.41
CA GLY A 379 17.63 7.11 3.92
C GLY A 379 18.01 8.53 4.38
N ASP A 380 18.35 8.71 5.66
CA ASP A 380 18.64 10.04 6.23
C ASP A 380 20.05 10.57 5.84
N ASN A 381 20.99 9.68 5.52
CA ASN A 381 22.40 10.07 5.33
C ASN A 381 22.93 9.85 3.90
N THR A 382 22.07 9.48 2.98
CA THR A 382 22.42 9.32 1.55
C THR A 382 21.32 9.88 0.65
N ASP A 383 21.63 10.11 -0.62
CA ASP A 383 20.64 10.48 -1.62
C ASP A 383 19.84 9.29 -2.14
N LYS A 384 20.11 8.07 -1.65
CA LYS A 384 19.41 6.87 -2.08
C LYS A 384 17.96 6.87 -1.62
N TYR A 385 17.10 6.37 -2.50
CA TYR A 385 15.76 5.94 -2.12
C TYR A 385 15.86 4.65 -1.29
N ALA A 386 15.03 4.53 -0.30
CA ALA A 386 15.01 3.40 0.61
C ALA A 386 13.58 2.91 0.83
N GLN A 387 13.39 1.60 0.75
CA GLN A 387 12.12 0.92 1.00
C GLN A 387 12.36 -0.28 1.89
N ALA A 388 11.52 -0.48 2.89
CA ALA A 388 11.52 -1.70 3.69
C ALA A 388 10.11 -2.22 3.93
N TYR A 389 9.97 -3.52 3.90
CA TYR A 389 8.77 -4.25 4.27
C TYR A 389 9.13 -5.44 5.15
N PHE A 390 8.32 -5.68 6.18
CA PHE A 390 8.56 -6.73 7.17
C PHE A 390 7.45 -7.76 7.11
N ALA A 391 7.78 -8.95 6.63
CA ALA A 391 6.86 -10.09 6.64
C ALA A 391 6.98 -10.83 7.99
N TYR A 392 5.84 -11.00 8.66
CA TYR A 392 5.74 -11.69 9.94
C TYR A 392 4.92 -12.97 9.78
N ASP A 393 5.29 -14.01 10.53
CA ASP A 393 4.36 -15.09 10.83
C ASP A 393 3.24 -14.55 11.74
N SER A 394 2.05 -15.12 11.66
CA SER A 394 0.91 -14.77 12.54
C SER A 394 1.18 -14.95 14.03
N LYS A 395 2.26 -15.66 14.40
CA LYS A 395 2.70 -15.84 15.78
C LYS A 395 3.47 -14.62 16.28
N LYS A 396 3.05 -14.05 17.41
CA LYS A 396 3.68 -12.84 18.00
C LYS A 396 5.10 -13.05 18.50
N SER A 397 5.50 -14.26 18.89
CA SER A 397 6.86 -14.56 19.36
C SER A 397 7.31 -15.92 18.90
N GLY A 398 8.60 -16.06 18.59
CA GLY A 398 9.20 -17.32 18.11
C GLY A 398 8.81 -17.71 16.68
N GLY A 399 8.07 -16.85 15.95
CA GLY A 399 7.81 -17.01 14.52
C GLY A 399 8.97 -16.54 13.67
N VAL A 400 9.00 -16.96 12.40
CA VAL A 400 9.98 -16.48 11.44
C VAL A 400 9.63 -15.06 11.01
N THR A 401 10.63 -14.20 10.89
CA THR A 401 10.49 -12.88 10.27
C THR A 401 11.39 -12.79 9.06
N VAL A 402 10.87 -12.20 7.96
CA VAL A 402 11.69 -11.90 6.78
C VAL A 402 11.56 -10.43 6.48
N SER A 403 12.67 -9.70 6.61
CA SER A 403 12.72 -8.28 6.22
C SER A 403 13.18 -8.17 4.78
N HIS A 404 12.49 -7.34 4.00
CA HIS A 404 12.77 -7.05 2.60
C HIS A 404 13.17 -5.58 2.48
N LEU A 405 14.42 -5.30 2.13
CA LEU A 405 14.96 -3.96 2.02
C LEU A 405 15.44 -3.70 0.58
N ARG A 406 15.06 -2.55 0.03
CA ARG A 406 15.55 -2.07 -1.26
C ARG A 406 16.18 -0.69 -1.11
N PHE A 407 17.30 -0.49 -1.78
CA PHE A 407 18.03 0.79 -1.82
C PHE A 407 18.39 1.08 -3.26
N GLY A 408 18.07 2.26 -3.75
CA GLY A 408 18.27 2.59 -5.16
C GLY A 408 18.56 4.07 -5.41
N ASP A 409 19.06 4.36 -6.59
CA ASP A 409 19.34 5.73 -7.06
C ASP A 409 18.11 6.35 -7.72
N THR A 410 17.05 5.57 -7.92
CA THR A 410 15.76 6.00 -8.47
C THR A 410 14.62 5.61 -7.54
N PRO A 411 13.43 6.25 -7.63
CA PRO A 411 12.26 5.90 -6.85
C PRO A 411 11.90 4.40 -6.95
N ILE A 412 11.61 3.77 -5.81
CA ILE A 412 11.31 2.35 -5.72
C ILE A 412 9.79 2.16 -5.77
N ARG A 413 9.29 1.55 -6.85
CA ARG A 413 7.85 1.27 -7.08
C ARG A 413 7.46 -0.18 -6.81
N SER A 414 8.40 -1.00 -6.36
CA SER A 414 8.21 -2.44 -6.15
C SER A 414 7.41 -2.71 -4.88
N THR A 415 6.09 -2.74 -4.98
CA THR A 415 5.18 -3.01 -3.85
C THR A 415 4.94 -4.52 -3.64
N TYR A 416 5.93 -5.36 -3.87
CA TYR A 416 5.91 -6.82 -3.69
C TYR A 416 7.16 -7.30 -2.94
N LEU A 417 7.09 -8.52 -2.43
CA LEU A 417 8.21 -9.14 -1.72
C LEU A 417 9.40 -9.33 -2.67
N ILE A 418 10.62 -9.22 -2.14
CA ILE A 418 11.84 -9.48 -2.91
C ILE A 418 11.89 -10.96 -3.25
N ASP A 419 11.86 -11.28 -4.53
CA ASP A 419 12.08 -12.63 -5.09
C ASP A 419 13.53 -12.84 -5.52
N LYS A 420 14.19 -11.80 -6.05
CA LYS A 420 15.61 -11.82 -6.45
C LYS A 420 16.43 -10.87 -5.59
N ALA A 421 17.29 -11.39 -4.73
CA ALA A 421 18.10 -10.64 -3.78
C ALA A 421 19.57 -10.58 -4.18
N ASP A 422 20.22 -9.45 -3.92
CA ASP A 422 21.67 -9.27 -4.04
C ASP A 422 22.39 -9.71 -2.76
N PHE A 423 21.70 -9.59 -1.61
CA PHE A 423 22.20 -9.91 -0.30
C PHE A 423 21.14 -10.65 0.53
N ILE A 424 21.54 -11.75 1.16
CA ILE A 424 20.71 -12.46 2.15
C ILE A 424 21.49 -12.60 3.46
N SER A 425 20.85 -12.24 4.58
CA SER A 425 21.36 -12.51 5.92
C SER A 425 20.43 -13.45 6.68
N CYS A 426 21.00 -14.39 7.42
CA CYS A 426 20.27 -15.32 8.27
C CYS A 426 20.82 -15.25 9.71
N SER A 427 19.99 -14.80 10.65
CA SER A 427 20.39 -14.65 12.06
C SER A 427 20.36 -15.96 12.85
N GLN A 428 19.76 -17.03 12.28
CA GLN A 428 19.58 -18.32 12.96
C GLN A 428 20.16 -19.48 12.16
N GLN A 429 21.24 -20.10 12.66
CA GLN A 429 21.86 -21.24 11.97
C GLN A 429 20.89 -22.41 11.72
N SER A 430 19.89 -22.60 12.60
CA SER A 430 18.90 -23.68 12.45
C SER A 430 17.96 -23.50 11.24
N TYR A 431 17.93 -22.31 10.64
CA TYR A 431 17.04 -22.05 9.50
C TYR A 431 17.55 -22.67 8.21
N VAL A 432 18.86 -22.89 8.07
CA VAL A 432 19.44 -23.49 6.86
C VAL A 432 18.93 -24.92 6.58
N SER A 433 18.46 -25.62 7.62
CA SER A 433 17.87 -26.97 7.49
C SER A 433 16.34 -26.99 7.47
N LYS A 434 15.69 -25.84 7.76
CA LYS A 434 14.23 -25.77 7.90
C LYS A 434 13.56 -24.98 6.78
N TYR A 435 14.27 -24.05 6.18
CA TYR A 435 13.76 -23.13 5.16
C TYR A 435 14.75 -23.04 4.01
N ASP A 436 14.24 -22.77 2.81
CA ASP A 436 15.08 -22.40 1.68
C ASP A 436 15.50 -20.92 1.80
N VAL A 437 16.49 -20.69 2.68
CA VAL A 437 16.95 -19.31 2.98
C VAL A 437 17.67 -18.65 1.81
N LEU A 438 18.17 -19.43 0.85
CA LEU A 438 18.86 -18.93 -0.35
C LEU A 438 17.90 -18.67 -1.52
N ALA A 439 16.61 -18.98 -1.40
CA ALA A 439 15.66 -18.79 -2.49
C ALA A 439 15.74 -17.39 -3.09
N GLY A 440 16.08 -17.32 -4.38
CA GLY A 440 16.18 -16.10 -5.15
C GLY A 440 17.43 -15.25 -4.88
N LEU A 441 18.47 -15.77 -4.25
CA LEU A 441 19.76 -15.10 -4.21
C LEU A 441 20.38 -15.12 -5.62
N LYS A 442 20.73 -13.95 -6.15
CA LYS A 442 21.28 -13.80 -7.50
C LYS A 442 22.66 -14.43 -7.63
N ASP A 443 23.07 -14.80 -8.85
CA ASP A 443 24.43 -15.23 -9.16
C ASP A 443 25.45 -14.17 -8.68
N GLY A 444 26.50 -14.62 -7.99
CA GLY A 444 27.50 -13.73 -7.39
C GLY A 444 27.00 -12.92 -6.20
N GLY A 445 25.77 -13.17 -5.75
CA GLY A 445 25.19 -12.52 -4.56
C GLY A 445 25.93 -12.85 -3.27
N THR A 446 25.53 -12.23 -2.18
CA THR A 446 26.18 -12.40 -0.86
C THR A 446 25.24 -13.08 0.12
N PHE A 447 25.71 -14.13 0.79
CA PHE A 447 25.01 -14.78 1.89
C PHE A 447 25.80 -14.63 3.19
N LEU A 448 25.18 -14.11 4.24
CA LEU A 448 25.75 -13.98 5.58
C LEU A 448 24.97 -14.85 6.57
N LEU A 449 25.65 -15.80 7.22
CA LEU A 449 25.06 -16.67 8.22
C LEU A 449 25.64 -16.40 9.61
N ASN A 450 24.78 -16.14 10.59
CA ASN A 450 25.17 -16.16 12.00
C ASN A 450 25.25 -17.60 12.49
N THR A 451 26.46 -18.07 12.80
CA THR A 451 26.70 -19.46 13.22
C THR A 451 27.97 -19.58 14.07
N MET A 452 27.93 -20.52 14.99
CA MET A 452 29.09 -20.95 15.79
C MET A 452 29.88 -22.10 15.11
N TRP A 453 29.45 -22.56 13.94
CA TRP A 453 30.11 -23.67 13.24
C TRP A 453 31.45 -23.21 12.64
N ASP A 454 32.49 -24.00 12.90
CA ASP A 454 33.74 -23.91 12.17
C ASP A 454 33.60 -24.56 10.77
N ASP A 455 34.67 -24.53 9.99
CA ASP A 455 34.65 -25.05 8.61
C ASP A 455 34.27 -26.53 8.54
N ALA A 456 34.70 -27.34 9.48
CA ALA A 456 34.39 -28.78 9.53
C ALA A 456 32.91 -29.01 9.88
N ALA A 457 32.38 -28.25 10.83
CA ALA A 457 30.99 -28.29 11.21
C ALA A 457 30.08 -27.73 10.09
N LEU A 458 30.51 -26.69 9.37
CA LEU A 458 29.79 -26.15 8.19
C LEU A 458 29.69 -27.22 7.10
N GLU A 459 30.82 -27.89 6.78
CA GLU A 459 30.84 -28.97 5.77
C GLU A 459 29.87 -30.10 6.14
N HIS A 460 29.76 -30.44 7.42
CA HIS A 460 28.88 -31.49 7.90
C HIS A 460 27.40 -31.07 7.96
N ASN A 461 27.10 -29.89 8.46
CA ASN A 461 25.76 -29.49 8.85
C ASN A 461 24.97 -28.74 7.73
N LEU A 462 25.66 -28.13 6.75
CA LEU A 462 24.97 -27.48 5.64
C LEU A 462 24.29 -28.51 4.73
N PRO A 463 23.01 -28.32 4.36
CA PRO A 463 22.32 -29.18 3.41
C PRO A 463 23.09 -29.30 2.07
N ALA A 464 23.10 -30.48 1.48
CA ALA A 464 23.81 -30.73 0.21
C ALA A 464 23.28 -29.82 -0.93
N GLU A 465 21.98 -29.53 -0.95
CA GLU A 465 21.36 -28.62 -1.93
C GLU A 465 21.88 -27.20 -1.75
N MET A 466 21.98 -26.73 -0.51
CA MET A 466 22.52 -25.42 -0.20
C MET A 466 23.97 -25.29 -0.65
N LYS A 467 24.81 -26.28 -0.35
CA LYS A 467 26.22 -26.31 -0.80
C LYS A 467 26.34 -26.26 -2.32
N ARG A 468 25.49 -27.03 -3.04
CA ARG A 468 25.46 -26.99 -4.50
C ARG A 468 25.02 -25.61 -5.02
N TYR A 469 24.00 -25.01 -4.42
CA TYR A 469 23.53 -23.69 -4.80
C TYR A 469 24.64 -22.63 -4.63
N LEU A 470 25.29 -22.60 -3.47
CA LEU A 470 26.39 -21.69 -3.18
C LEU A 470 27.52 -21.78 -4.24
N ALA A 471 27.88 -23.01 -4.62
CA ALA A 471 28.93 -23.24 -5.61
C ALA A 471 28.52 -22.92 -7.04
N GLN A 472 27.34 -23.36 -7.47
CA GLN A 472 26.83 -23.18 -8.84
C GLN A 472 26.53 -21.72 -9.19
N HIS A 473 26.04 -20.96 -8.21
CA HIS A 473 25.69 -19.54 -8.37
C HIS A 473 26.82 -18.60 -7.92
N HIS A 474 28.03 -19.13 -7.66
CA HIS A 474 29.19 -18.33 -7.25
C HIS A 474 28.90 -17.38 -6.07
N ILE A 475 28.13 -17.85 -5.08
CA ILE A 475 27.71 -17.04 -3.95
C ILE A 475 28.90 -16.71 -3.04
N ARG A 476 29.03 -15.45 -2.68
CA ARG A 476 29.98 -14.99 -1.66
C ARG A 476 29.40 -15.35 -0.29
N PHE A 477 29.85 -16.46 0.26
CA PHE A 477 29.39 -16.98 1.54
C PHE A 477 30.26 -16.51 2.69
N TYR A 478 29.65 -15.87 3.67
CA TYR A 478 30.30 -15.37 4.89
C TYR A 478 29.60 -15.93 6.12
N THR A 479 30.40 -16.22 7.16
CA THR A 479 29.93 -16.61 8.48
C THR A 479 30.42 -15.64 9.54
N ILE A 480 29.64 -15.50 10.62
CA ILE A 480 29.99 -14.72 11.78
C ILE A 480 29.43 -15.38 13.04
N ASP A 481 30.24 -15.52 14.09
CA ASP A 481 29.75 -15.89 15.41
C ASP A 481 29.38 -14.62 16.20
N ALA A 482 28.22 -14.05 15.86
CA ALA A 482 27.72 -12.86 16.52
C ALA A 482 27.34 -13.10 18.00
N VAL A 483 27.11 -14.38 18.37
CA VAL A 483 26.79 -14.76 19.76
C VAL A 483 28.03 -14.65 20.64
N ASP A 484 29.16 -15.19 20.20
CA ASP A 484 30.41 -15.08 20.94
C ASP A 484 30.90 -13.63 21.00
N ILE A 485 30.84 -12.90 19.90
CA ILE A 485 31.19 -11.46 19.87
C ILE A 485 30.32 -10.68 20.87
N ALA A 486 29.01 -10.92 20.91
CA ALA A 486 28.10 -10.24 21.82
C ALA A 486 28.43 -10.54 23.29
N ARG A 487 28.77 -11.80 23.62
CA ARG A 487 29.19 -12.19 24.96
C ARG A 487 30.49 -11.49 25.37
N ASN A 488 31.50 -11.49 24.51
CA ASN A 488 32.79 -10.84 24.78
C ASN A 488 32.67 -9.31 24.96
N LEU A 489 31.67 -8.69 24.33
CA LEU A 489 31.37 -7.27 24.48
C LEU A 489 30.41 -6.96 25.66
N GLY A 490 29.97 -7.98 26.42
CA GLY A 490 29.02 -7.80 27.52
C GLY A 490 27.58 -7.49 27.08
N LEU A 491 27.24 -7.74 25.82
CA LEU A 491 25.91 -7.49 25.24
C LEU A 491 24.91 -8.63 25.45
N GLY A 492 25.36 -9.73 26.09
CA GLY A 492 24.53 -10.92 26.30
C GLY A 492 24.14 -11.59 24.96
N ASN A 493 22.86 -11.71 24.69
CA ASN A 493 22.35 -12.32 23.44
C ASN A 493 21.98 -11.30 22.35
N ARG A 494 22.40 -10.05 22.48
CA ARG A 494 22.06 -8.97 21.54
C ARG A 494 23.00 -9.01 20.32
N THR A 495 22.69 -9.84 19.35
CA THR A 495 23.49 -10.06 18.12
C THR A 495 23.12 -9.11 16.99
N ASN A 496 21.96 -8.45 17.08
CA ASN A 496 21.36 -7.67 15.99
C ASN A 496 22.26 -6.52 15.49
N MET A 497 22.95 -5.79 16.39
CA MET A 497 23.85 -4.70 15.98
C MET A 497 25.13 -5.22 15.32
N ILE A 498 25.60 -6.39 15.73
CA ILE A 498 26.77 -7.05 15.15
C ILE A 498 26.43 -7.49 13.72
N MET A 499 25.27 -8.13 13.52
CA MET A 499 24.78 -8.53 12.20
C MET A 499 24.55 -7.30 11.29
N GLN A 500 24.04 -6.19 11.83
CA GLN A 500 23.87 -4.94 11.09
C GLN A 500 25.22 -4.36 10.65
N SER A 501 26.22 -4.38 11.51
CA SER A 501 27.57 -3.90 11.17
C SER A 501 28.20 -4.76 10.05
N ALA A 502 28.02 -6.08 10.13
CA ALA A 502 28.46 -7.01 9.08
C ALA A 502 27.71 -6.74 7.75
N PHE A 503 26.42 -6.47 7.81
CA PHE A 503 25.63 -6.08 6.64
C PHE A 503 26.21 -4.83 5.98
N PHE A 504 26.41 -3.74 6.71
CA PHE A 504 26.95 -2.50 6.12
C PHE A 504 28.33 -2.71 5.48
N LYS A 505 29.17 -3.56 6.11
CA LYS A 505 30.50 -3.89 5.57
C LYS A 505 30.44 -4.69 4.27
N LEU A 506 29.51 -5.65 4.18
CA LEU A 506 29.43 -6.58 3.06
C LEU A 506 28.58 -6.07 1.89
N ALA A 507 27.56 -5.30 2.18
CA ALA A 507 26.65 -4.74 1.17
C ALA A 507 27.18 -3.47 0.50
N ASP A 508 28.18 -2.82 1.12
CA ASP A 508 28.90 -1.62 0.61
C ASP A 508 27.97 -0.49 0.12
N ILE A 509 26.85 -0.29 0.84
CA ILE A 509 25.84 0.72 0.49
C ILE A 509 26.29 2.12 0.96
N ILE A 510 26.95 2.18 2.13
CA ILE A 510 27.52 3.39 2.70
C ILE A 510 28.94 3.08 3.23
N PRO A 511 29.85 4.10 3.30
CA PRO A 511 31.16 3.91 3.88
C PRO A 511 31.09 3.36 5.30
N ILE A 512 31.88 2.35 5.62
CA ILE A 512 31.84 1.66 6.92
C ILE A 512 32.07 2.61 8.11
N GLN A 513 32.85 3.67 7.90
CA GLN A 513 33.12 4.69 8.95
C GLN A 513 31.86 5.44 9.32
N ASP A 514 31.01 5.75 8.35
CA ASP A 514 29.72 6.40 8.54
C ASP A 514 28.71 5.41 9.12
N ALA A 515 28.71 4.17 8.63
CA ALA A 515 27.86 3.09 9.16
C ALA A 515 28.10 2.81 10.65
N VAL A 516 29.32 2.96 11.14
CA VAL A 516 29.65 2.78 12.57
C VAL A 516 29.24 4.00 13.40
N LYS A 517 29.37 5.20 12.85
CA LYS A 517 29.05 6.45 13.54
C LYS A 517 27.53 6.63 13.77
N TYR A 518 26.71 6.33 12.80
CA TYR A 518 25.26 6.58 12.85
C TYR A 518 24.48 5.69 13.85
N PRO A 519 24.72 4.35 13.97
CA PRO A 519 24.02 3.55 14.97
C PRO A 519 24.20 4.03 16.40
N VAL A 520 25.37 4.59 16.74
CA VAL A 520 25.66 5.11 18.09
C VAL A 520 24.81 6.35 18.36
N SER A 521 24.66 7.27 17.41
CA SER A 521 23.82 8.47 17.58
C SER A 521 22.33 8.10 17.66
N TYR A 522 21.86 7.12 16.90
CA TYR A 522 20.46 6.67 16.95
C TYR A 522 20.09 5.94 18.24
N THR A 523 20.99 5.12 18.81
CA THR A 523 20.74 4.43 20.09
C THR A 523 20.63 5.43 21.25
N HIS A 524 21.31 6.54 21.19
CA HIS A 524 21.23 7.59 22.22
C HIS A 524 19.98 8.48 22.09
N LEU A 525 19.41 8.62 20.90
CA LEU A 525 18.20 9.43 20.65
C LEU A 525 16.88 8.68 20.87
N THR A 526 16.90 7.34 20.88
CA THR A 526 15.69 6.52 20.97
C THR A 526 15.52 5.76 22.28
N LEU A 527 16.32 6.02 23.29
CA LEU A 527 16.01 5.53 24.64
C LEU A 527 14.76 6.26 25.14
N PRO A 528 13.64 5.54 25.40
CA PRO A 528 12.49 6.17 26.04
C PRO A 528 12.93 6.66 27.41
N THR A 529 12.88 7.94 27.62
CA THR A 529 12.83 8.49 29.00
C THR A 529 11.51 8.00 29.58
N ASN A 530 11.61 7.15 30.60
CA ASN A 530 10.46 6.73 31.40
C ASN A 530 9.70 7.93 31.95
#